data_2f44c9fec65466a073cd439d65e7af2f
#
_entry.id   2f44c9fec65466a073cd439d65e7af2f
#
_cell.length_a   1.000
_cell.length_b   1.000
_cell.length_c   1.000
_cell.angle_alpha   90.00
_cell.angle_beta   90.00
_cell.angle_gamma   90.00
#
_symmetry.space_group_name_H-M   'P 1'
#
loop_
_entity.id
_entity.type
_entity.pdbx_description
1 polymer ?
#
loop_
_entity_poly.entity_id
_entity_poly.type
_entity_poly.pdbx_seq_one_letter_code
_entity_poly.pdbx_strand_id
1 'polypeptide(L)'
;ALKNGADYAFDPLEKDFAKKVIEVSKGGVNTAVEVTGVGAGLNETLDCMAKLGRVALLGCTRISDFTVDYYSKVHFPGISLIGAHTHARAELESSHGNYTHIDDIKAILRLCANNRLTLCDVVKETHQPSECEEVYQRLINDKNFPVGVQFDWKGEW
;
A
#
# COMPACT_ATOMS: atom_id res chain seq x y z
N ALA A 1 7.09 -2.32 9.63
CA ALA A 1 6.73 -0.91 9.40
C ALA A 1 7.75 0.02 10.06
N LEU A 2 7.95 0.00 11.40
CA LEU A 2 8.83 0.92 12.14
C LEU A 2 10.26 0.93 11.61
N LYS A 3 10.86 -0.24 11.32
CA LYS A 3 12.21 -0.34 10.74
C LYS A 3 12.35 0.33 9.36
N ASN A 4 11.23 0.49 8.66
CA ASN A 4 11.18 1.08 7.31
C ASN A 4 10.71 2.54 7.34
N GLY A 5 10.76 3.19 8.52
CA GLY A 5 10.53 4.62 8.66
C GLY A 5 9.11 5.05 9.04
N ALA A 6 8.23 4.11 9.42
CA ALA A 6 6.95 4.48 9.99
C ALA A 6 7.13 5.00 11.43
N ASP A 7 6.47 6.09 11.78
CA ASP A 7 6.48 6.64 13.14
C ASP A 7 5.69 5.75 14.10
N TYR A 8 4.61 5.14 13.61
CA TYR A 8 3.72 4.25 14.37
C TYR A 8 3.38 3.01 13.56
N ALA A 9 3.06 1.93 14.27
CA ALA A 9 2.51 0.71 13.70
C ALA A 9 1.46 0.15 14.66
N PHE A 10 0.28 -0.18 14.12
CA PHE A 10 -0.86 -0.68 14.87
C PHE A 10 -1.35 -1.98 14.23
N ASP A 11 -1.90 -2.85 15.06
CA ASP A 11 -2.61 -4.03 14.59
C ASP A 11 -4.08 -3.65 14.31
N PRO A 12 -4.57 -3.78 13.06
CA PRO A 12 -5.95 -3.46 12.72
C PRO A 12 -6.97 -4.40 13.40
N LEU A 13 -6.55 -5.54 13.93
CA LEU A 13 -7.43 -6.45 14.67
C LEU A 13 -7.68 -6.00 16.13
N GLU A 14 -6.98 -5.00 16.62
CA GLU A 14 -7.22 -4.45 17.95
C GLU A 14 -8.52 -3.66 17.98
N LYS A 15 -9.32 -3.90 19.03
CA LYS A 15 -10.66 -3.32 19.20
C LYS A 15 -10.72 -1.78 19.08
N ASP A 16 -9.66 -1.09 19.50
CA ASP A 16 -9.58 0.38 19.52
C ASP A 16 -8.64 0.93 18.44
N PHE A 17 -8.42 0.20 17.35
CA PHE A 17 -7.49 0.56 16.30
C PHE A 17 -7.70 2.00 15.79
N ALA A 18 -8.88 2.32 15.27
CA ALA A 18 -9.17 3.64 14.72
C ALA A 18 -8.99 4.76 15.75
N LYS A 19 -9.39 4.52 17.00
CA LYS A 19 -9.21 5.49 18.09
C LYS A 19 -7.74 5.79 18.37
N LYS A 20 -6.90 4.77 18.41
CA LYS A 20 -5.44 4.93 18.57
C LYS A 20 -4.83 5.74 17.43
N VAL A 21 -5.22 5.46 16.19
CA VAL A 21 -4.77 6.22 15.03
C VAL A 21 -5.19 7.69 15.12
N ILE A 22 -6.44 7.96 15.47
CA ILE A 22 -6.96 9.32 15.64
C ILE A 22 -6.21 10.08 16.75
N GLU A 23 -5.89 9.41 17.85
CA GLU A 23 -5.16 10.00 18.99
C GLU A 23 -3.76 10.44 18.58
N VAL A 24 -2.96 9.55 17.96
CA VAL A 24 -1.58 9.87 17.58
C VAL A 24 -1.51 10.86 16.42
N SER A 25 -2.51 10.85 15.53
CA SER A 25 -2.63 11.81 14.41
C SER A 25 -3.28 13.13 14.81
N LYS A 26 -3.73 13.26 16.07
CA LYS A 26 -4.39 14.47 16.62
C LYS A 26 -5.63 14.90 15.83
N GLY A 27 -6.50 13.93 15.53
CA GLY A 27 -7.79 14.21 14.90
C GLY A 27 -8.06 13.47 13.60
N GLY A 28 -7.28 12.46 13.29
CA GLY A 28 -7.38 11.61 12.11
C GLY A 28 -6.31 11.90 11.06
N VAL A 29 -6.16 10.98 10.13
CA VAL A 29 -5.17 11.08 9.07
C VAL A 29 -5.71 11.86 7.87
N ASN A 30 -4.90 12.72 7.27
CA ASN A 30 -5.31 13.52 6.11
C ASN A 30 -5.24 12.75 4.80
N THR A 31 -4.36 11.74 4.73
CA THR A 31 -4.19 10.91 3.55
C THR A 31 -3.95 9.47 3.98
N ALA A 32 -4.65 8.55 3.33
CA ALA A 32 -4.46 7.11 3.53
C ALA A 32 -4.28 6.40 2.19
N VAL A 33 -3.57 5.29 2.21
CA VAL A 33 -3.48 4.35 1.07
C VAL A 33 -4.03 3.02 1.55
N GLU A 34 -5.22 2.66 1.06
CA GLU A 34 -5.86 1.38 1.34
C GLU A 34 -5.28 0.32 0.40
N VAL A 35 -4.60 -0.67 0.95
CA VAL A 35 -3.86 -1.68 0.18
C VAL A 35 -4.39 -3.11 0.35
N THR A 36 -5.36 -3.31 1.24
CA THR A 36 -5.88 -4.66 1.54
C THR A 36 -6.85 -5.16 0.49
N GLY A 37 -7.63 -4.25 -0.11
CA GLY A 37 -8.69 -4.58 -1.06
C GLY A 37 -9.88 -5.32 -0.45
N VAL A 38 -10.04 -5.27 0.88
CA VAL A 38 -11.17 -5.89 1.56
C VAL A 38 -12.06 -4.84 2.24
N GLY A 39 -13.37 -5.11 2.31
CA GLY A 39 -14.34 -4.16 2.85
C GLY A 39 -14.07 -3.75 4.30
N ALA A 40 -13.58 -4.66 5.14
CA ALA A 40 -13.18 -4.35 6.51
C ALA A 40 -12.07 -3.30 6.53
N GLY A 41 -10.99 -3.51 5.75
CA GLY A 41 -9.87 -2.58 5.67
C GLY A 41 -10.27 -1.18 5.19
N LEU A 42 -11.16 -1.10 4.18
CA LEU A 42 -11.70 0.19 3.75
C LEU A 42 -12.53 0.88 4.85
N ASN A 43 -13.39 0.13 5.52
CA ASN A 43 -14.21 0.70 6.60
C ASN A 43 -13.37 1.22 7.77
N GLU A 44 -12.33 0.48 8.17
CA GLU A 44 -11.39 0.89 9.21
C GLU A 44 -10.53 2.09 8.78
N THR A 45 -10.10 2.11 7.52
CA THR A 45 -9.40 3.27 6.96
C THR A 45 -10.26 4.52 7.06
N LEU A 46 -11.54 4.44 6.68
CA LEU A 46 -12.48 5.57 6.75
C LEU A 46 -12.72 6.04 8.19
N ASP A 47 -12.74 5.12 9.15
CA ASP A 47 -12.87 5.45 10.57
C ASP A 47 -11.65 6.19 11.14
N CYS A 48 -10.49 6.08 10.48
CA CYS A 48 -9.25 6.77 10.88
C CYS A 48 -9.10 8.18 10.26
N MET A 49 -9.97 8.57 9.31
CA MET A 49 -9.76 9.78 8.51
C MET A 49 -10.10 11.07 9.25
N ALA A 50 -9.30 12.09 9.00
CA ALA A 50 -9.67 13.47 9.31
C ALA A 50 -10.70 13.99 8.30
N LYS A 51 -11.47 15.02 8.68
CA LYS A 51 -12.37 15.72 7.74
C LYS A 51 -11.59 16.22 6.51
N LEU A 52 -12.22 16.14 5.34
CA LEU A 52 -11.66 16.50 4.04
C LEU A 52 -10.43 15.67 3.65
N GLY A 53 -10.23 14.52 4.29
CA GLY A 53 -9.15 13.59 3.98
C GLY A 53 -9.31 12.91 2.63
N ARG A 54 -8.25 12.25 2.17
CA ARG A 54 -8.20 11.54 0.89
C ARG A 54 -7.71 10.12 1.07
N VAL A 55 -8.39 9.17 0.43
CA VAL A 55 -8.04 7.75 0.47
C VAL A 55 -7.73 7.28 -0.95
N ALA A 56 -6.51 6.83 -1.19
CA ALA A 56 -6.13 6.14 -2.41
C ALA A 56 -6.49 4.66 -2.29
N LEU A 57 -7.38 4.18 -3.16
CA LEU A 57 -7.82 2.80 -3.22
C LEU A 57 -6.87 1.99 -4.11
N LEU A 58 -5.78 1.49 -3.52
CA LEU A 58 -4.75 0.71 -4.19
C LEU A 58 -5.02 -0.79 -4.11
N GLY A 59 -5.60 -1.25 -3.01
CA GLY A 59 -5.97 -2.65 -2.81
C GLY A 59 -6.94 -3.14 -3.89
N CYS A 60 -6.66 -4.30 -4.46
CA CYS A 60 -7.45 -4.84 -5.56
C CYS A 60 -8.40 -5.91 -5.06
N THR A 61 -9.70 -5.60 -5.06
CA THR A 61 -10.76 -6.61 -4.96
C THR A 61 -11.59 -6.64 -6.22
N ARG A 62 -11.94 -7.85 -6.69
CA ARG A 62 -12.86 -8.04 -7.81
C ARG A 62 -14.28 -8.34 -7.35
N ILE A 63 -14.47 -8.55 -6.08
CA ILE A 63 -15.76 -8.85 -5.45
C ILE A 63 -16.02 -7.75 -4.42
N SER A 64 -17.03 -6.93 -4.68
CA SER A 64 -17.44 -5.82 -3.82
C SER A 64 -18.74 -6.22 -3.12
N ASP A 65 -18.64 -7.13 -2.16
CA ASP A 65 -19.76 -7.68 -1.38
C ASP A 65 -19.89 -7.08 0.03
N PHE A 66 -19.41 -5.86 0.19
CA PHE A 66 -19.41 -5.15 1.47
C PHE A 66 -20.16 -3.82 1.40
N THR A 67 -20.55 -3.33 2.55
CA THR A 67 -21.27 -2.07 2.70
C THR A 67 -20.38 -1.01 3.35
N VAL A 68 -20.45 0.21 2.85
CA VAL A 68 -19.89 1.41 3.48
C VAL A 68 -21.06 2.32 3.86
N ASP A 69 -21.08 2.82 5.09
CA ASP A 69 -21.98 3.90 5.46
C ASP A 69 -21.49 5.19 4.77
N TYR A 70 -22.01 5.39 3.56
CA TYR A 70 -21.60 6.49 2.71
C TYR A 70 -21.84 7.85 3.36
N TYR A 71 -22.98 8.02 4.06
CA TYR A 71 -23.31 9.30 4.66
C TYR A 71 -22.32 9.68 5.77
N SER A 72 -22.13 8.81 6.75
CA SER A 72 -21.32 9.14 7.93
C SER A 72 -19.81 9.07 7.67
N LYS A 73 -19.37 8.17 6.75
CA LYS A 73 -17.94 7.91 6.53
C LYS A 73 -17.34 8.65 5.34
N VAL A 74 -18.16 9.11 4.39
CA VAL A 74 -17.67 9.76 3.17
C VAL A 74 -18.27 11.14 2.99
N HIS A 75 -19.64 11.22 2.91
CA HIS A 75 -20.33 12.45 2.57
C HIS A 75 -20.19 13.52 3.67
N PHE A 76 -20.56 13.19 4.90
CA PHE A 76 -20.53 14.15 6.00
C PHE A 76 -19.12 14.65 6.34
N PRO A 77 -18.08 13.81 6.44
CA PRO A 77 -16.71 14.29 6.68
C PRO A 77 -16.03 14.84 5.41
N GLY A 78 -16.63 14.73 4.22
CA GLY A 78 -16.07 15.24 2.98
C GLY A 78 -14.86 14.46 2.47
N ILE A 79 -14.83 13.14 2.66
CA ILE A 79 -13.73 12.28 2.24
C ILE A 79 -13.71 12.12 0.72
N SER A 80 -12.52 12.22 0.11
CA SER A 80 -12.28 11.90 -1.29
C SER A 80 -11.77 10.47 -1.42
N LEU A 81 -12.50 9.62 -2.16
CA LEU A 81 -12.03 8.29 -2.54
C LEU A 81 -11.44 8.36 -3.94
N ILE A 82 -10.18 7.93 -4.08
CA ILE A 82 -9.40 8.04 -5.32
C ILE A 82 -9.02 6.65 -5.78
N GLY A 83 -9.52 6.22 -6.96
CA GLY A 83 -9.09 4.97 -7.58
C GLY A 83 -7.60 5.04 -7.94
N ALA A 84 -6.82 4.05 -7.48
CA ALA A 84 -5.37 3.99 -7.66
C ALA A 84 -4.92 2.69 -8.36
N HIS A 85 -5.73 2.20 -9.28
CA HIS A 85 -5.39 1.03 -10.08
C HIS A 85 -4.21 1.32 -11.02
N THR A 86 -3.34 0.34 -11.24
CA THR A 86 -2.14 0.48 -12.09
C THR A 86 -2.42 0.92 -13.53
N HIS A 87 -3.64 0.70 -14.04
CA HIS A 87 -4.08 1.19 -15.35
C HIS A 87 -4.75 2.57 -15.31
N ALA A 88 -5.02 3.13 -14.12
CA ALA A 88 -5.58 4.48 -13.98
C ALA A 88 -4.46 5.53 -14.04
N ARG A 89 -3.85 5.66 -15.21
CA ARG A 89 -2.70 6.55 -15.48
C ARG A 89 -2.72 7.08 -16.91
N ALA A 90 -1.92 8.11 -17.17
CA ALA A 90 -1.66 8.56 -18.53
C ALA A 90 -0.93 7.47 -19.34
N GLU A 91 -1.37 7.22 -20.57
CA GLU A 91 -0.76 6.19 -21.44
C GLU A 91 0.45 6.73 -22.20
N LEU A 92 0.35 7.92 -22.77
CA LEU A 92 1.35 8.48 -23.69
C LEU A 92 2.16 9.62 -23.09
N GLU A 93 1.49 10.60 -22.50
CA GLU A 93 2.12 11.82 -21.99
C GLU A 93 1.67 12.14 -20.57
N SER A 94 2.62 12.54 -19.74
CA SER A 94 2.33 13.03 -18.39
C SER A 94 1.77 14.44 -18.39
N SER A 95 0.84 14.71 -17.47
CA SER A 95 0.32 16.03 -17.18
C SER A 95 0.26 16.26 -15.67
N HIS A 96 -0.10 17.46 -15.22
CA HIS A 96 -0.17 17.75 -13.80
C HIS A 96 -1.14 16.82 -13.08
N GLY A 97 -0.63 16.07 -12.12
CA GLY A 97 -1.40 15.10 -11.33
C GLY A 97 -1.74 13.79 -12.05
N ASN A 98 -1.25 13.58 -13.26
CA ASN A 98 -1.50 12.37 -14.04
C ASN A 98 -0.23 11.99 -14.82
N TYR A 99 0.51 11.01 -14.29
CA TYR A 99 1.83 10.64 -14.81
C TYR A 99 1.77 9.32 -15.58
N THR A 100 2.70 9.18 -16.55
CA THR A 100 2.93 7.89 -17.21
C THR A 100 3.69 6.95 -16.29
N HIS A 101 3.59 5.66 -16.53
CA HIS A 101 4.36 4.64 -15.79
C HIS A 101 5.88 4.87 -15.84
N ILE A 102 6.39 5.34 -16.98
CA ILE A 102 7.81 5.64 -17.15
C ILE A 102 8.23 6.80 -16.25
N ASP A 103 7.41 7.83 -16.14
CA ASP A 103 7.74 8.99 -15.32
C ASP A 103 7.61 8.70 -13.82
N ASP A 104 6.67 7.84 -13.43
CA ASP A 104 6.59 7.32 -12.05
C ASP A 104 7.85 6.53 -11.69
N ILE A 105 8.30 5.61 -12.56
CA ILE A 105 9.56 4.86 -12.36
C ILE A 105 10.75 5.80 -12.24
N LYS A 106 10.87 6.79 -13.13
CA LYS A 106 11.95 7.78 -13.07
C LYS A 106 11.91 8.57 -11.75
N ALA A 107 10.72 8.94 -11.27
CA ALA A 107 10.55 9.65 -10.00
C ALA A 107 11.03 8.80 -8.82
N ILE A 108 10.64 7.53 -8.76
CA ILE A 108 11.09 6.59 -7.72
C ILE A 108 12.61 6.42 -7.75
N LEU A 109 13.20 6.19 -8.94
CA LEU A 109 14.66 6.04 -9.08
C LEU A 109 15.42 7.30 -8.64
N ARG A 110 14.88 8.49 -8.93
CA ARG A 110 15.47 9.75 -8.45
C ARG A 110 15.39 9.89 -6.93
N LEU A 111 14.28 9.46 -6.30
CA LEU A 111 14.17 9.45 -4.85
C LEU A 111 15.21 8.51 -4.21
N CYS A 112 15.41 7.32 -4.80
CA CYS A 112 16.44 6.37 -4.36
C CYS A 112 17.86 6.96 -4.53
N ALA A 113 18.16 7.52 -5.72
CA ALA A 113 19.47 8.12 -6.00
C ALA A 113 19.82 9.29 -5.08
N ASN A 114 18.83 10.00 -4.57
CA ASN A 114 19.00 11.10 -3.60
C ASN A 114 18.85 10.66 -2.13
N ASN A 115 18.87 9.37 -1.84
CA ASN A 115 18.70 8.79 -0.50
C ASN A 115 17.42 9.24 0.23
N ARG A 116 16.37 9.60 -0.52
CA ARG A 116 15.06 9.96 0.03
C ARG A 116 14.12 8.76 0.12
N LEU A 117 14.44 7.67 -0.56
CA LEU A 117 13.72 6.40 -0.54
C LEU A 117 14.73 5.27 -0.50
N THR A 118 14.57 4.34 0.43
CA THR A 118 15.41 3.16 0.59
C THR A 118 14.58 1.92 0.27
N LEU A 119 14.96 1.19 -0.79
CA LEU A 119 14.27 -0.03 -1.24
C LEU A 119 15.06 -1.31 -0.94
N CYS A 120 16.35 -1.19 -0.56
CA CYS A 120 17.23 -2.34 -0.34
C CYS A 120 16.75 -3.30 0.76
N ASP A 121 15.93 -2.82 1.70
CA ASP A 121 15.37 -3.65 2.75
C ASP A 121 14.08 -4.39 2.36
N VAL A 122 13.55 -4.16 1.19
CA VAL A 122 12.35 -4.86 0.68
C VAL A 122 12.72 -6.27 0.23
N VAL A 123 13.83 -6.42 -0.49
CA VAL A 123 14.35 -7.74 -0.91
C VAL A 123 15.19 -8.32 0.21
N LYS A 124 14.76 -9.46 0.75
CA LYS A 124 15.41 -10.13 1.89
C LYS A 124 16.19 -11.38 1.49
N GLU A 125 15.79 -12.01 0.41
CA GLU A 125 16.39 -13.26 -0.05
C GLU A 125 16.59 -13.20 -1.57
N THR A 126 17.68 -13.82 -2.02
CA THR A 126 17.98 -14.02 -3.44
C THR A 126 18.20 -15.50 -3.68
N HIS A 127 17.50 -16.06 -4.63
CA HIS A 127 17.53 -17.49 -4.98
C HIS A 127 17.91 -17.71 -6.44
N GLN A 128 18.36 -18.91 -6.75
CA GLN A 128 18.51 -19.34 -8.12
C GLN A 128 17.16 -19.73 -8.72
N PRO A 129 16.94 -19.56 -10.04
CA PRO A 129 15.69 -19.96 -10.68
C PRO A 129 15.31 -21.41 -10.49
N SER A 130 16.28 -22.31 -10.32
CA SER A 130 16.07 -23.73 -10.03
C SER A 130 15.42 -24.01 -8.67
N GLU A 131 15.47 -23.04 -7.74
CA GLU A 131 14.88 -23.14 -6.39
C GLU A 131 13.43 -22.64 -6.36
N CYS A 132 12.86 -22.25 -7.50
CA CYS A 132 11.55 -21.58 -7.56
C CYS A 132 10.44 -22.42 -6.90
N GLU A 133 10.42 -23.74 -7.10
CA GLU A 133 9.41 -24.61 -6.51
C GLU A 133 9.44 -24.56 -4.97
N GLU A 134 10.63 -24.65 -4.38
CA GLU A 134 10.81 -24.56 -2.93
C GLU A 134 10.38 -23.20 -2.38
N VAL A 135 10.76 -22.12 -3.05
CA VAL A 135 10.39 -20.74 -2.67
C VAL A 135 8.87 -20.56 -2.70
N TYR A 136 8.19 -21.05 -3.73
CA TYR A 136 6.73 -20.97 -3.81
C TYR A 136 6.02 -21.87 -2.79
N GLN A 137 6.57 -23.03 -2.46
CA GLN A 137 6.04 -23.86 -1.38
C GLN A 137 6.18 -23.18 -0.02
N ARG A 138 7.30 -22.50 0.23
CA ARG A 138 7.47 -21.65 1.42
C ARG A 138 6.48 -20.51 1.45
N LEU A 139 6.27 -19.81 0.35
CA LEU A 139 5.31 -18.69 0.25
C LEU A 139 3.89 -19.14 0.68
N ILE A 140 3.50 -20.36 0.35
CA ILE A 140 2.19 -20.90 0.70
C ILE A 140 2.09 -21.29 2.18
N ASN A 141 3.17 -21.80 2.75
CA ASN A 141 3.16 -22.50 4.04
C ASN A 141 3.79 -21.70 5.19
N ASP A 142 4.66 -20.74 4.91
CA ASP A 142 5.40 -19.98 5.91
C ASP A 142 4.73 -18.64 6.18
N LYS A 143 4.14 -18.48 7.36
CA LYS A 143 3.52 -17.20 7.80
C LYS A 143 4.53 -16.05 7.95
N ASN A 144 5.81 -16.36 8.05
CA ASN A 144 6.89 -15.39 8.17
C ASN A 144 7.66 -15.20 6.87
N PHE A 145 7.07 -15.61 5.74
CA PHE A 145 7.69 -15.43 4.42
C PHE A 145 8.09 -13.96 4.21
N PRO A 146 9.30 -13.68 3.69
CA PRO A 146 9.81 -12.33 3.54
C PRO A 146 8.97 -11.51 2.56
N VAL A 147 8.92 -10.18 2.76
CA VAL A 147 8.13 -9.24 1.94
C VAL A 147 8.57 -9.26 0.48
N GLY A 148 9.88 -9.38 0.25
CA GLY A 148 10.45 -9.44 -1.10
C GLY A 148 11.47 -10.55 -1.23
N VAL A 149 11.30 -11.37 -2.24
CA VAL A 149 12.26 -12.40 -2.70
C VAL A 149 12.52 -12.14 -4.17
N GLN A 150 13.77 -12.30 -4.59
CA GLN A 150 14.13 -12.20 -6.00
C GLN A 150 14.86 -13.45 -6.47
N PHE A 151 14.80 -13.72 -7.77
CA PHE A 151 15.59 -14.74 -8.43
C PHE A 151 16.72 -14.09 -9.23
N ASP A 152 17.94 -14.59 -9.03
CA ASP A 152 19.10 -14.13 -9.80
C ASP A 152 19.23 -14.97 -11.10
N TRP A 153 18.98 -14.31 -12.21
CA TRP A 153 19.05 -14.90 -13.54
C TRP A 153 20.43 -14.72 -14.21
N LYS A 154 21.44 -14.22 -13.50
CA LYS A 154 22.80 -14.02 -14.03
C LYS A 154 23.67 -15.27 -13.97
N GLY A 155 23.16 -16.38 -13.43
CA GLY A 155 23.85 -17.67 -13.40
C GLY A 155 23.86 -18.38 -14.76
N GLU A 156 24.69 -19.39 -14.89
CA GLU A 156 24.71 -20.25 -16.07
C GLU A 156 23.38 -21.01 -16.20
N TRP A 157 22.86 -21.05 -17.44
CA TRP A 157 21.65 -21.75 -17.85
C TRP A 157 21.99 -23.13 -18.36
#